data_bb6ce793ccf45f69998521d5cde76069
#
_entry.id   bb6ce793ccf45f69998521d5cde76069
#
_cell.length_a   1.000
_cell.length_b   1.000
_cell.length_c   1.000
_cell.angle_alpha   90.00
_cell.angle_beta   90.00
_cell.angle_gamma   90.00
#
_symmetry.space_group_name_H-M   'P 1'
#
loop_
_entity.id
_entity.type
_entity.pdbx_description
1 polymer ?
#
loop_
_entity_poly.entity_id
_entity_poly.type
_entity_poly.pdbx_seq_one_letter_code
_entity_poly.pdbx_strand_id
1 'polypeptide(L)'
;IADEPTTALDVTIQAQVLELLGQLQRDRGMGMLLISHDLGIVSQLAQRVGVMYAGELVEVAARQAFFASPKHPYTHKLFAALPRPERRGGMLETIPGSVPPLSTIFSGCRFAERCQSAWARCREVVPAWQVASDGHAVRCHLYDPEQAGEGSRQNAAASLAPFGTDIGSTSPPAS
;
A
#
# COMPACT_ATOMS: atom_id res chain seq x y z
N ILE A 1 4.77 14.09 -13.51
CA ILE A 1 5.02 13.61 -12.13
C ILE A 1 4.46 14.67 -11.19
N ALA A 2 3.63 14.28 -10.23
CA ALA A 2 3.09 15.09 -9.15
C ALA A 2 3.61 14.52 -7.83
N ASP A 3 4.59 15.21 -7.24
CA ASP A 3 5.22 14.79 -6.00
C ASP A 3 4.63 15.61 -4.84
N GLU A 4 3.88 14.93 -3.98
CA GLU A 4 3.19 15.50 -2.82
C GLU A 4 2.38 16.78 -3.16
N PRO A 5 1.54 16.80 -4.22
CA PRO A 5 0.97 18.04 -4.77
C PRO A 5 -0.03 18.73 -3.83
N THR A 6 -0.43 18.08 -2.76
CA THR A 6 -1.42 18.59 -1.80
C THR A 6 -0.84 18.78 -0.40
N THR A 7 0.45 18.59 -0.20
CA THR A 7 1.12 18.77 1.10
C THR A 7 0.97 20.23 1.56
N ALA A 8 0.59 20.41 2.83
CA ALA A 8 0.34 21.69 3.49
C ALA A 8 -0.83 22.53 2.92
N LEU A 9 -1.72 21.94 2.12
CA LEU A 9 -2.94 22.58 1.67
C LEU A 9 -4.12 22.24 2.60
N ASP A 10 -5.06 23.18 2.73
CA ASP A 10 -6.35 22.87 3.37
C ASP A 10 -7.19 21.93 2.49
N VAL A 11 -8.16 21.24 3.10
CA VAL A 11 -8.97 20.20 2.45
C VAL A 11 -9.68 20.71 1.19
N THR A 12 -10.12 21.97 1.19
CA THR A 12 -10.85 22.55 0.06
C THR A 12 -9.92 22.78 -1.13
N ILE A 13 -8.76 23.37 -0.91
CA ILE A 13 -7.76 23.61 -1.94
C ILE A 13 -7.18 22.28 -2.44
N GLN A 14 -6.94 21.34 -1.53
CA GLN A 14 -6.53 19.98 -1.89
C GLN A 14 -7.49 19.35 -2.91
N ALA A 15 -8.79 19.39 -2.65
CA ALA A 15 -9.79 18.83 -3.56
C ALA A 15 -9.77 19.49 -4.94
N GLN A 16 -9.62 20.83 -5.00
CA GLN A 16 -9.53 21.58 -6.25
C GLN A 16 -8.28 21.22 -7.07
N VAL A 17 -7.12 21.08 -6.41
CA VAL A 17 -5.87 20.69 -7.08
C VAL A 17 -5.99 19.28 -7.66
N LEU A 18 -6.56 18.33 -6.91
CA LEU A 18 -6.74 16.95 -7.37
C LEU A 18 -7.73 16.87 -8.55
N GLU A 19 -8.80 17.64 -8.51
CA GLU A 19 -9.75 17.75 -9.63
C GLU A 19 -9.09 18.31 -10.88
N LEU A 20 -8.33 19.38 -10.74
CA LEU A 20 -7.57 20.00 -11.86
C LEU A 20 -6.57 19.00 -12.47
N LEU A 21 -5.81 18.26 -11.64
CA LEU A 21 -4.88 17.24 -12.12
C LEU A 21 -5.62 16.13 -12.88
N GLY A 22 -6.77 15.69 -12.38
CA GLY A 22 -7.61 14.69 -13.05
C GLY A 22 -8.18 15.19 -14.38
N GLN A 23 -8.58 16.47 -14.47
CA GLN A 23 -9.03 17.12 -15.72
C GLN A 23 -7.90 17.17 -16.73
N LEU A 24 -6.72 17.68 -16.35
CA LEU A 24 -5.55 17.74 -17.21
C LEU A 24 -5.13 16.37 -17.75
N GLN A 25 -5.22 15.34 -16.93
CA GLN A 25 -4.94 13.96 -17.33
C GLN A 25 -5.90 13.51 -18.45
N ARG A 26 -7.21 13.75 -18.28
CA ARG A 26 -8.23 13.40 -19.29
C ARG A 26 -8.08 14.21 -20.57
N ASP A 27 -7.97 15.52 -20.46
CA ASP A 27 -7.94 16.45 -21.60
C ASP A 27 -6.71 16.26 -22.47
N ARG A 28 -5.60 15.91 -21.88
CA ARG A 28 -4.31 15.71 -22.55
C ARG A 28 -4.00 14.24 -22.87
N GLY A 29 -4.80 13.29 -22.41
CA GLY A 29 -4.56 11.86 -22.59
C GLY A 29 -3.22 11.39 -22.00
N MET A 30 -2.75 12.03 -20.91
CA MET A 30 -1.43 11.76 -20.36
C MET A 30 -1.47 10.74 -19.22
N GLY A 31 -0.38 9.98 -19.07
CA GLY A 31 -0.12 9.22 -17.84
C GLY A 31 0.34 10.16 -16.72
N MET A 32 -0.09 9.90 -15.49
CA MET A 32 0.33 10.66 -14.31
C MET A 32 0.95 9.73 -13.26
N LEU A 33 2.17 10.09 -12.80
CA LEU A 33 2.76 9.50 -11.61
C LEU A 33 2.48 10.43 -10.44
N LEU A 34 1.61 9.98 -9.53
CA LEU A 34 1.29 10.68 -8.29
C LEU A 34 2.07 10.05 -7.14
N ILE A 35 2.84 10.84 -6.40
CA ILE A 35 3.50 10.44 -5.16
C ILE A 35 2.75 11.09 -4.02
N SER A 36 2.30 10.29 -3.05
CA SER A 36 1.57 10.77 -1.89
C SER A 36 1.67 9.78 -0.73
N HIS A 37 1.65 10.28 0.49
CA HIS A 37 1.49 9.49 1.72
C HIS A 37 0.01 9.33 2.12
N ASP A 38 -0.91 10.02 1.45
CA ASP A 38 -2.34 9.97 1.74
C ASP A 38 -3.04 8.89 0.90
N LEU A 39 -3.38 7.77 1.56
CA LEU A 39 -4.10 6.66 0.94
C LEU A 39 -5.52 7.04 0.50
N GLY A 40 -6.14 8.06 1.09
CA GLY A 40 -7.43 8.59 0.67
C GLY A 40 -7.34 9.20 -0.74
N ILE A 41 -6.32 10.00 -1.01
CA ILE A 41 -6.04 10.57 -2.34
C ILE A 41 -5.74 9.45 -3.34
N VAL A 42 -4.87 8.52 -2.97
CA VAL A 42 -4.50 7.38 -3.83
C VAL A 42 -5.75 6.56 -4.19
N SER A 43 -6.67 6.35 -3.25
CA SER A 43 -7.90 5.59 -3.49
C SER A 43 -8.83 6.23 -4.51
N GLN A 44 -8.80 7.55 -4.65
CA GLN A 44 -9.67 8.30 -5.57
C GLN A 44 -9.09 8.41 -6.98
N LEU A 45 -7.80 8.66 -7.12
CA LEU A 45 -7.19 9.03 -8.40
C LEU A 45 -6.41 7.91 -9.08
N ALA A 46 -5.80 7.01 -8.32
CA ALA A 46 -4.91 6.01 -8.89
C ALA A 46 -5.66 4.89 -9.63
N GLN A 47 -5.17 4.45 -10.77
CA GLN A 47 -5.57 3.20 -11.42
C GLN A 47 -4.72 2.03 -10.94
N ARG A 48 -3.43 2.27 -10.68
CA ARG A 48 -2.49 1.31 -10.10
C ARG A 48 -1.78 1.96 -8.92
N VAL A 49 -1.47 1.16 -7.93
CA VAL A 49 -0.79 1.62 -6.70
C VAL A 49 0.52 0.87 -6.56
N GLY A 50 1.58 1.60 -6.26
CA GLY A 50 2.87 1.04 -5.86
C GLY A 50 3.21 1.49 -4.44
N VAL A 51 3.55 0.55 -3.56
CA VAL A 51 4.01 0.86 -2.20
C VAL A 51 5.53 0.80 -2.17
N MET A 52 6.12 1.86 -1.64
CA MET A 52 7.57 1.97 -1.46
C MET A 52 7.93 1.91 0.02
N TYR A 53 8.97 1.15 0.36
CA TYR A 53 9.56 1.13 1.69
C TYR A 53 11.07 1.22 1.61
N ALA A 54 11.67 2.13 2.37
CA ALA A 54 13.12 2.36 2.41
C ALA A 54 13.78 2.43 1.02
N GLY A 55 13.15 3.14 0.05
CA GLY A 55 13.65 3.31 -1.31
C GLY A 55 13.42 2.14 -2.27
N GLU A 56 12.59 1.16 -1.91
CA GLU A 56 12.27 0.01 -2.75
C GLU A 56 10.76 -0.20 -2.90
N LEU A 57 10.30 -0.50 -4.13
CA LEU A 57 8.93 -0.96 -4.33
C LEU A 57 8.77 -2.37 -3.76
N VAL A 58 7.79 -2.53 -2.88
CA VAL A 58 7.50 -3.81 -2.19
C VAL A 58 6.19 -4.44 -2.62
N GLU A 59 5.25 -3.65 -3.15
CA GLU A 59 3.96 -4.14 -3.64
C GLU A 59 3.47 -3.24 -4.79
N VAL A 60 2.87 -3.84 -5.84
CA VAL A 60 2.24 -3.13 -6.96
C VAL A 60 0.97 -3.87 -7.38
N ALA A 61 -0.15 -3.15 -7.47
CA ALA A 61 -1.42 -3.74 -7.88
C ALA A 61 -2.33 -2.74 -8.59
N ALA A 62 -3.36 -3.24 -9.26
CA ALA A 62 -4.52 -2.43 -9.61
C ALA A 62 -5.19 -1.91 -8.34
N ARG A 63 -5.71 -0.69 -8.36
CA ARG A 63 -6.30 -0.02 -7.20
C ARG A 63 -7.28 -0.92 -6.43
N GLN A 64 -8.22 -1.54 -7.13
CA GLN A 64 -9.24 -2.38 -6.50
C GLN A 64 -8.63 -3.56 -5.75
N ALA A 65 -7.71 -4.29 -6.38
CA ALA A 65 -7.01 -5.42 -5.76
C ALA A 65 -6.15 -4.97 -4.55
N PHE A 66 -5.48 -3.83 -4.67
CA PHE A 66 -4.67 -3.24 -3.61
C PHE A 66 -5.47 -2.95 -2.34
N PHE A 67 -6.62 -2.28 -2.47
CA PHE A 67 -7.45 -1.93 -1.31
C PHE A 67 -8.28 -3.11 -0.79
N ALA A 68 -8.66 -4.06 -1.64
CA ALA A 68 -9.43 -5.23 -1.22
C ALA A 68 -8.57 -6.29 -0.52
N SER A 69 -7.34 -6.50 -0.98
CA SER A 69 -6.47 -7.58 -0.48
C SER A 69 -4.99 -7.20 -0.60
N PRO A 70 -4.50 -6.28 0.26
CA PRO A 70 -3.08 -5.96 0.32
C PRO A 70 -2.28 -7.22 0.65
N LYS A 71 -1.05 -7.34 0.13
CA LYS A 71 -0.24 -8.55 0.30
C LYS A 71 0.97 -8.34 1.20
N HIS A 72 1.67 -7.21 1.05
CA HIS A 72 2.88 -7.00 1.82
C HIS A 72 2.57 -6.66 3.28
N PRO A 73 3.27 -7.25 4.27
CA PRO A 73 3.04 -6.94 5.69
C PRO A 73 3.16 -5.46 6.05
N TYR A 74 4.01 -4.71 5.35
CA TYR A 74 4.08 -3.24 5.52
C TYR A 74 2.78 -2.55 5.07
N THR A 75 2.21 -2.96 3.93
CA THR A 75 0.94 -2.41 3.43
C THR A 75 -0.21 -2.66 4.41
N HIS A 76 -0.26 -3.86 5.01
CA HIS A 76 -1.23 -4.15 6.08
C HIS A 76 -1.09 -3.19 7.27
N LYS A 77 0.15 -2.91 7.68
CA LYS A 77 0.41 -1.96 8.77
C LYS A 77 0.01 -0.52 8.40
N LEU A 78 0.23 -0.10 7.14
CA LEU A 78 -0.25 1.21 6.67
C LEU A 78 -1.77 1.30 6.77
N PHE A 79 -2.50 0.26 6.37
CA PHE A 79 -3.97 0.24 6.46
C PHE A 79 -4.47 0.17 7.91
N ALA A 80 -3.77 -0.54 8.79
CA ALA A 80 -4.12 -0.60 10.21
C ALA A 80 -3.92 0.74 10.93
N ALA A 81 -3.01 1.57 10.44
CA ALA A 81 -2.75 2.92 10.96
C ALA A 81 -3.75 3.98 10.45
N LEU A 82 -4.61 3.67 9.48
CA LEU A 82 -5.63 4.60 9.01
C LEU A 82 -6.73 4.81 10.06
N PRO A 83 -7.16 6.07 10.29
CA PRO A 83 -8.31 6.35 11.13
C PRO A 83 -9.56 5.67 10.56
N ARG A 84 -10.25 4.89 11.38
CA ARG A 84 -11.54 4.27 11.04
C ARG A 84 -12.65 4.88 11.86
N PRO A 85 -13.79 5.31 11.26
CA PRO A 85 -14.90 5.88 11.97
C PRO A 85 -15.46 4.96 13.07
N GLU A 86 -15.42 3.64 12.84
CA GLU A 86 -15.93 2.62 13.77
C GLU A 86 -15.05 2.43 15.01
N ARG A 87 -13.77 2.81 14.97
CA ARG A 87 -12.80 2.71 16.06
C ARG A 87 -12.64 4.02 16.84
N ARG A 88 -13.72 4.77 17.08
CA ARG A 88 -13.66 5.97 17.92
C ARG A 88 -13.22 5.57 19.34
N GLY A 89 -12.01 6.00 19.72
CA GLY A 89 -11.42 5.75 21.05
C GLY A 89 -10.44 4.60 21.14
N GLY A 90 -10.16 3.87 20.06
CA GLY A 90 -9.07 2.87 20.01
C GLY A 90 -7.70 3.52 19.77
N MET A 91 -6.64 2.96 20.36
CA MET A 91 -5.27 3.34 20.02
C MET A 91 -5.00 2.97 18.55
N LEU A 92 -4.52 3.94 17.76
CA LEU A 92 -4.05 3.67 16.40
C LEU A 92 -2.86 2.71 16.48
N GLU A 93 -2.86 1.68 15.64
CA GLU A 93 -1.71 0.79 15.53
C GLU A 93 -0.54 1.57 14.91
N THR A 94 0.55 1.66 15.66
CA THR A 94 1.79 2.24 15.16
C THR A 94 2.70 1.15 14.63
N ILE A 95 3.47 1.46 13.58
CA ILE A 95 4.51 0.55 13.09
C ILE A 95 5.74 0.75 14.00
N PRO A 96 6.10 -0.22 14.85
CA PRO A 96 7.21 -0.03 15.80
C PRO A 96 8.53 0.19 15.08
N GLY A 97 9.44 0.94 15.72
CA GLY A 97 10.74 1.28 15.18
C GLY A 97 10.70 2.40 14.14
N SER A 98 11.87 2.79 13.63
CA SER A 98 12.05 3.83 12.60
C SER A 98 12.35 3.21 11.24
N VAL A 99 12.10 3.98 10.17
CA VAL A 99 12.57 3.61 8.83
C VAL A 99 14.10 3.65 8.83
N PRO A 100 14.78 2.61 8.33
CA PRO A 100 16.24 2.59 8.26
C PRO A 100 16.78 3.78 7.43
N PRO A 101 17.94 4.33 7.80
CA PRO A 101 18.61 5.35 6.99
C PRO A 101 18.85 4.87 5.55
N LEU A 102 18.86 5.80 4.59
CA LEU A 102 19.11 5.48 3.17
C LEU A 102 20.50 4.86 2.92
N SER A 103 21.46 5.10 3.84
CA SER A 103 22.80 4.52 3.80
C SER A 103 22.85 3.06 4.25
N THR A 104 21.73 2.49 4.73
CA THR A 104 21.71 1.11 5.21
C THR A 104 21.87 0.13 4.05
N ILE A 105 22.84 -0.78 4.19
CA ILE A 105 23.01 -1.89 3.25
C ILE A 105 22.14 -3.05 3.73
N PHE A 106 21.27 -3.56 2.85
CA PHE A 106 20.36 -4.66 3.16
C PHE A 106 20.80 -5.93 2.47
N SER A 107 20.98 -7.01 3.24
CA SER A 107 21.21 -8.36 2.72
C SER A 107 19.91 -9.09 2.38
N GLY A 108 18.78 -8.65 2.94
CA GLY A 108 17.47 -9.29 2.79
C GLY A 108 16.34 -8.28 2.57
N CYS A 109 15.14 -8.67 3.01
CA CYS A 109 13.95 -7.80 2.96
C CYS A 109 14.16 -6.54 3.82
N ARG A 110 13.98 -5.36 3.22
CA ARG A 110 14.17 -4.07 3.91
C ARG A 110 13.22 -3.86 5.08
N PHE A 111 12.07 -4.52 5.09
CA PHE A 111 11.07 -4.45 6.17
C PHE A 111 11.29 -5.52 7.25
N ALA A 112 12.25 -6.45 7.13
CA ALA A 112 12.42 -7.60 8.00
C ALA A 112 12.45 -7.25 9.50
N GLU A 113 13.16 -6.19 9.90
CA GLU A 113 13.32 -5.79 11.30
C GLU A 113 12.03 -5.25 11.95
N ARG A 114 11.05 -4.84 11.13
CA ARG A 114 9.75 -4.30 11.58
C ARG A 114 8.58 -5.23 11.22
N CYS A 115 8.87 -6.37 10.62
CA CYS A 115 7.88 -7.34 10.18
C CYS A 115 7.62 -8.38 11.27
N GLN A 116 6.38 -8.47 11.72
CA GLN A 116 5.98 -9.49 12.72
C GLN A 116 6.02 -10.92 12.17
N SER A 117 5.99 -11.07 10.84
CA SER A 117 6.07 -12.37 10.16
C SER A 117 7.48 -12.67 9.62
N ALA A 118 8.51 -11.95 10.10
CA ALA A 118 9.88 -12.16 9.60
C ALA A 118 10.50 -13.44 10.21
N TRP A 119 11.26 -14.16 9.37
CA TRP A 119 12.11 -15.27 9.80
C TRP A 119 13.53 -15.11 9.21
N ALA A 120 14.43 -16.07 9.45
CA ALA A 120 15.85 -15.97 9.10
C ALA A 120 16.08 -15.57 7.63
N ARG A 121 15.42 -16.26 6.68
CA ARG A 121 15.51 -15.97 5.24
C ARG A 121 15.20 -14.51 4.90
N CYS A 122 14.25 -13.88 5.62
CA CYS A 122 13.92 -12.46 5.39
C CYS A 122 15.08 -11.51 5.67
N ARG A 123 16.04 -11.91 6.50
CA ARG A 123 17.22 -11.10 6.83
C ARG A 123 18.41 -11.37 5.92
N GLU A 124 18.43 -12.55 5.28
CA GLU A 124 19.57 -13.06 4.53
C GLU A 124 19.41 -12.93 3.02
N VAL A 125 18.15 -12.98 2.53
CA VAL A 125 17.83 -13.03 1.10
C VAL A 125 16.84 -11.95 0.73
N VAL A 126 17.14 -11.20 -0.32
CA VAL A 126 16.19 -10.20 -0.89
C VAL A 126 15.04 -10.94 -1.56
N PRO A 127 13.76 -10.66 -1.21
CA PRO A 127 12.62 -11.31 -1.85
C PRO A 127 12.55 -11.00 -3.34
N ALA A 128 12.31 -12.01 -4.16
CA ALA A 128 11.98 -11.83 -5.58
C ALA A 128 10.53 -11.33 -5.73
N TRP A 129 10.21 -10.74 -6.89
CA TRP A 129 8.84 -10.43 -7.25
C TRP A 129 8.02 -11.70 -7.44
N GLN A 130 6.91 -11.81 -6.74
CA GLN A 130 5.87 -12.79 -6.94
C GLN A 130 4.66 -12.10 -7.57
N VAL A 131 4.17 -12.60 -8.69
CA VAL A 131 3.07 -12.01 -9.44
C VAL A 131 1.90 -12.98 -9.48
N ALA A 132 0.76 -12.56 -8.94
CA ALA A 132 -0.48 -13.31 -9.03
C ALA A 132 -1.13 -13.15 -10.41
N SER A 133 -2.09 -14.03 -10.73
CA SER A 133 -2.80 -14.07 -12.02
C SER A 133 -3.53 -12.76 -12.37
N ASP A 134 -3.91 -11.98 -11.37
CA ASP A 134 -4.55 -10.66 -11.51
C ASP A 134 -3.54 -9.50 -11.73
N GLY A 135 -2.25 -9.82 -11.85
CA GLY A 135 -1.17 -8.84 -11.99
C GLY A 135 -0.81 -8.12 -10.68
N HIS A 136 -1.28 -8.59 -9.53
CA HIS A 136 -0.87 -8.12 -8.22
C HIS A 136 0.52 -8.67 -7.90
N ALA A 137 1.50 -7.80 -7.85
CA ALA A 137 2.90 -8.14 -7.62
C ALA A 137 3.33 -7.76 -6.20
N VAL A 138 4.10 -8.63 -5.54
CA VAL A 138 4.62 -8.40 -4.18
C VAL A 138 6.04 -8.96 -4.04
N ARG A 139 6.89 -8.24 -3.32
CA ARG A 139 8.24 -8.69 -2.92
C ARG A 139 8.21 -9.13 -1.46
N CYS A 140 7.83 -10.39 -1.22
CA CYS A 140 7.74 -10.95 0.12
C CYS A 140 7.86 -12.46 0.10
N HIS A 141 8.71 -13.02 0.94
CA HIS A 141 8.93 -14.46 1.05
C HIS A 141 7.70 -15.27 1.51
N LEU A 142 6.68 -14.62 2.06
CA LEU A 142 5.39 -15.28 2.36
C LEU A 142 4.70 -15.84 1.10
N TYR A 143 5.08 -15.35 -0.07
CA TYR A 143 4.50 -15.73 -1.36
C TYR A 143 5.47 -16.54 -2.24
N ASP A 144 6.65 -16.91 -1.73
CA ASP A 144 7.60 -17.75 -2.47
C ASP A 144 6.97 -19.12 -2.77
N PRO A 145 6.97 -19.61 -4.02
CA PRO A 145 6.36 -20.89 -4.39
C PRO A 145 6.93 -22.08 -3.62
N GLU A 146 8.22 -22.04 -3.31
CA GLU A 146 8.92 -23.09 -2.56
C GLU A 146 8.49 -23.20 -1.10
N GLN A 147 7.91 -22.15 -0.54
CA GLN A 147 7.44 -22.10 0.85
C GLN A 147 5.96 -22.51 0.99
N ALA A 148 5.24 -22.70 -0.09
CA ALA A 148 3.82 -23.09 -0.09
C ALA A 148 3.59 -24.52 0.48
N GLY A 149 4.65 -25.29 0.75
CA GLY A 149 4.61 -26.67 1.22
C GLY A 149 4.75 -26.87 2.72
N GLU A 150 5.41 -25.99 3.47
CA GLU A 150 5.73 -26.20 4.87
C GLU A 150 5.31 -25.02 5.77
N GLY A 151 4.21 -25.17 6.48
CA GLY A 151 3.92 -24.40 7.71
C GLY A 151 3.40 -22.96 7.56
N SER A 152 3.39 -22.38 6.36
CA SER A 152 3.08 -20.95 6.15
C SER A 152 1.59 -20.62 6.20
N ARG A 153 0.69 -21.61 6.14
CA ARG A 153 -0.77 -21.38 6.08
C ARG A 153 -1.41 -21.01 7.43
N GLN A 154 -0.76 -21.29 8.55
CA GLN A 154 -1.36 -21.08 9.87
C GLN A 154 -1.18 -19.65 10.40
N ASN A 155 -0.11 -18.94 10.05
CA ASN A 155 0.13 -17.59 10.58
C ASN A 155 -0.34 -16.44 9.64
N ALA A 156 -0.45 -16.68 8.34
CA ALA A 156 -0.92 -15.65 7.41
C ALA A 156 -2.45 -15.46 7.45
N ALA A 157 -3.21 -16.52 7.65
CA ALA A 157 -4.67 -16.48 7.69
C ALA A 157 -5.24 -15.82 8.96
N ALA A 158 -4.54 -15.91 10.09
CA ALA A 158 -5.01 -15.38 11.37
C ALA A 158 -4.87 -13.84 11.50
N SER A 159 -4.04 -13.20 10.66
CA SER A 159 -3.80 -11.73 10.70
C SER A 159 -4.51 -10.95 9.60
N LEU A 160 -5.18 -11.61 8.67
CA LEU A 160 -5.73 -11.02 7.45
C LEU A 160 -7.27 -11.01 7.48
N ALA A 161 -7.87 -10.31 8.43
CA ALA A 161 -9.30 -9.98 8.33
C ALA A 161 -9.51 -9.08 7.11
N PRO A 162 -10.47 -9.40 6.19
CA PRO A 162 -10.72 -8.60 5.02
C PRO A 162 -11.14 -7.17 5.41
N PHE A 163 -10.57 -6.20 4.71
CA PHE A 163 -11.02 -4.82 4.79
C PHE A 163 -12.46 -4.74 4.27
N GLY A 164 -13.39 -4.30 5.11
CA GLY A 164 -14.79 -4.13 4.72
C GLY A 164 -14.92 -3.28 3.46
N THR A 165 -15.65 -3.79 2.48
CA THR A 165 -15.91 -3.21 1.16
C THR A 165 -17.00 -2.13 1.19
N ASP A 166 -16.99 -1.22 2.16
CA ASP A 166 -17.90 -0.07 2.18
C ASP A 166 -17.16 1.21 1.75
N ILE A 167 -16.73 1.24 0.49
CA ILE A 167 -16.46 2.50 -0.19
C ILE A 167 -17.76 2.87 -0.89
N GLY A 168 -18.50 3.82 -0.25
CA GLY A 168 -19.81 4.26 -0.70
C GLY A 168 -19.89 4.48 -2.20
N SER A 169 -20.84 3.79 -2.83
CA SER A 169 -21.26 4.01 -4.21
C SER A 169 -22.00 5.34 -4.29
N THR A 170 -21.29 6.43 -4.52
CA THR A 170 -21.92 7.67 -4.99
C THR A 170 -22.12 7.54 -6.50
N SER A 171 -23.30 7.14 -6.91
CA SER A 171 -23.78 7.28 -8.28
C SER A 171 -23.80 8.76 -8.66
N PRO A 172 -23.39 9.15 -9.90
CA PRO A 172 -23.54 10.51 -10.35
C PRO A 172 -25.02 10.85 -10.55
N PRO A 173 -25.44 12.10 -10.33
CA PRO A 173 -26.82 12.53 -10.60
C PRO A 173 -27.07 12.46 -12.13
N ALA A 174 -28.20 11.87 -12.50
CA ALA A 174 -28.72 11.91 -13.86
C ALA A 174 -29.16 13.35 -14.20
N SER A 175 -28.72 13.82 -15.35
CA SER A 175 -29.18 15.08 -15.99
C SER A 175 -30.40 14.84 -16.80
#